data_1e61c46b6b9cdc347183e53f314af0b5
#
_entry.id   1e61c46b6b9cdc347183e53f314af0b5
#
_cell.length_a   1.000
_cell.length_b   1.000
_cell.length_c   1.000
_cell.angle_alpha   90.00
_cell.angle_beta   90.00
_cell.angle_gamma   90.00
#
_symmetry.space_group_name_H-M   'P 1'
#
loop_
_entity.id
_entity.type
_entity.pdbx_description
1 polymer ?
#
loop_
_entity_poly.entity_id
_entity_poly.type
_entity_poly.pdbx_seq_one_letter_code
_entity_poly.pdbx_strand_id
1 'polypeptide(L)'
;MRRFPDEEHHLAEDRGKKIGMVLTIDLNADIGESPERLADGSDAELMRYITSANIACGGHAGNALTMEQTLELARQNNVAVGAHPSYPDRNNFGRIALNIPLADLQNSIADQVSELVAVARRLKTTIIHVKPHGALYHSCNRDAEIARALGRAVLAINPRMIVVGQAGSACLSIYQHLGLRTAAEAFADRAYEPDGSLRNRNLAGAVLDSPECAAAQAVSLGTQGRVLATSGAELTISADTLCVHSDTPGSAAIARAVRERLAAAGVAVRALRA
;
A
#
# COMPACT_ATOMS: atom_id res chain seq x y z
N MET A 1 -8.91 -26.77 67.63
CA MET A 1 -7.97 -25.74 67.21
C MET A 1 -6.87 -26.44 66.44
N ARG A 2 -7.01 -26.55 65.05
CA ARG A 2 -6.03 -27.18 64.20
C ARG A 2 -5.48 -26.10 63.27
N ARG A 3 -4.17 -25.87 63.33
CA ARG A 3 -3.44 -24.94 62.45
C ARG A 3 -3.23 -25.62 61.10
N PHE A 4 -3.46 -24.89 60.04
CA PHE A 4 -3.06 -25.26 58.66
C PHE A 4 -1.65 -24.69 58.38
N PRO A 5 -0.79 -25.39 57.65
CA PRO A 5 0.52 -24.88 57.27
C PRO A 5 0.42 -23.98 56.06
N ASP A 6 1.22 -22.94 56.04
CA ASP A 6 1.44 -22.01 54.93
C ASP A 6 2.12 -22.73 53.74
N GLU A 7 1.46 -22.82 52.60
CA GLU A 7 2.07 -23.19 51.35
C GLU A 7 2.53 -21.92 50.60
N GLU A 8 3.82 -21.66 50.66
CA GLU A 8 4.49 -20.70 49.77
C GLU A 8 4.49 -21.26 48.33
N HIS A 9 3.62 -20.73 47.46
CA HIS A 9 3.68 -20.96 46.06
C HIS A 9 4.82 -20.12 45.44
N HIS A 10 5.95 -20.77 45.20
CA HIS A 10 6.94 -20.32 44.23
C HIS A 10 6.30 -20.30 42.85
N LEU A 11 5.87 -19.12 42.39
CA LEU A 11 5.62 -18.89 40.99
C LEU A 11 6.96 -18.85 40.23
N ALA A 12 7.35 -20.00 39.68
CA ALA A 12 8.40 -20.06 38.68
C ALA A 12 7.95 -19.26 37.44
N GLU A 13 8.64 -18.16 37.18
CA GLU A 13 8.50 -17.41 35.94
C GLU A 13 8.93 -18.33 34.77
N ASP A 14 7.95 -18.92 34.11
CA ASP A 14 8.14 -19.57 32.81
C ASP A 14 8.40 -18.48 31.76
N ARG A 15 9.65 -18.09 31.61
CA ARG A 15 10.13 -17.30 30.47
C ARG A 15 10.13 -18.19 29.24
N GLY A 16 8.93 -18.52 28.74
CA GLY A 16 8.77 -19.16 27.44
C GLY A 16 9.52 -18.36 26.40
N LYS A 17 10.55 -18.98 25.77
CA LYS A 17 11.25 -18.50 24.59
C LYS A 17 10.18 -18.13 23.53
N LYS A 18 9.89 -16.85 23.37
CA LYS A 18 9.20 -16.36 22.17
C LYS A 18 10.07 -16.77 20.98
N ILE A 19 9.66 -17.80 20.27
CA ILE A 19 10.20 -18.11 18.93
C ILE A 19 10.04 -16.81 18.18
N GLY A 20 11.17 -16.18 17.81
CA GLY A 20 11.19 -14.83 17.23
C GLY A 20 10.36 -14.80 15.96
N MET A 21 9.17 -14.22 16.03
CA MET A 21 8.39 -13.87 14.85
C MET A 21 9.20 -12.83 14.07
N VAL A 22 9.64 -13.21 12.88
CA VAL A 22 10.31 -12.26 11.97
C VAL A 22 9.28 -11.22 11.56
N LEU A 23 9.51 -9.95 11.92
CA LEU A 23 8.68 -8.85 11.45
C LEU A 23 8.75 -8.79 9.93
N THR A 24 7.60 -8.68 9.29
CA THR A 24 7.52 -8.59 7.83
C THR A 24 6.68 -7.41 7.42
N ILE A 25 7.08 -6.73 6.34
CA ILE A 25 6.32 -5.64 5.74
C ILE A 25 6.51 -5.67 4.23
N ASP A 26 5.49 -5.29 3.48
CA ASP A 26 5.58 -5.07 2.04
C ASP A 26 6.04 -3.63 1.75
N LEU A 27 6.75 -3.44 0.64
CA LEU A 27 7.14 -2.12 0.15
C LEU A 27 6.57 -1.94 -1.25
N ASN A 28 5.64 -1.01 -1.43
CA ASN A 28 4.96 -0.80 -2.68
C ASN A 28 5.23 0.58 -3.28
N ALA A 29 5.05 0.69 -4.60
CA ALA A 29 5.05 1.95 -5.32
C ALA A 29 4.06 1.92 -6.50
N ASP A 30 3.59 3.10 -6.91
CA ASP A 30 2.73 3.29 -8.06
C ASP A 30 3.61 3.39 -9.31
N ILE A 31 3.40 2.54 -10.30
CA ILE A 31 4.30 2.33 -11.45
C ILE A 31 3.51 2.33 -12.77
N GLY A 32 4.19 2.72 -13.85
CA GLY A 32 3.59 2.76 -15.19
C GLY A 32 2.63 3.92 -15.41
N GLU A 33 2.77 4.96 -14.58
CA GLU A 33 1.95 6.17 -14.66
C GLU A 33 2.46 7.17 -15.71
N SER A 34 3.76 7.11 -16.03
CA SER A 34 4.41 8.00 -17.01
C SER A 34 5.20 7.18 -18.04
N PRO A 35 4.90 7.34 -19.34
CA PRO A 35 5.71 6.76 -20.41
C PRO A 35 7.18 7.19 -20.36
N GLU A 36 7.45 8.43 -19.93
CA GLU A 36 8.79 8.98 -19.81
C GLU A 36 9.61 8.22 -18.78
N ARG A 37 9.02 7.90 -17.60
CA ARG A 37 9.68 7.13 -16.53
C ARG A 37 9.96 5.68 -16.91
N LEU A 38 9.12 5.10 -17.76
CA LEU A 38 9.40 3.79 -18.35
C LEU A 38 10.56 3.87 -19.35
N ALA A 39 10.60 4.94 -20.18
CA ALA A 39 11.60 5.12 -21.23
C ALA A 39 12.98 5.50 -20.67
N ASP A 40 13.06 6.34 -19.64
CA ASP A 40 14.32 6.80 -19.04
C ASP A 40 14.90 5.81 -18.00
N GLY A 41 14.16 4.74 -17.67
CA GLY A 41 14.57 3.71 -16.73
C GLY A 41 14.31 4.04 -15.26
N SER A 42 13.68 5.16 -14.94
CA SER A 42 13.37 5.55 -13.54
C SER A 42 12.46 4.52 -12.86
N ASP A 43 11.45 3.99 -13.56
CA ASP A 43 10.59 2.95 -13.03
C ASP A 43 11.34 1.61 -12.88
N ALA A 44 12.27 1.31 -13.80
CA ALA A 44 13.11 0.13 -13.71
C ALA A 44 14.06 0.19 -12.49
N GLU A 45 14.62 1.36 -12.20
CA GLU A 45 15.46 1.54 -11.02
C GLU A 45 14.66 1.38 -9.72
N LEU A 46 13.48 2.03 -9.62
CA LEU A 46 12.61 1.92 -8.45
C LEU A 46 12.17 0.47 -8.21
N MET A 47 11.84 -0.27 -9.28
CA MET A 47 11.38 -1.66 -9.23
C MET A 47 12.38 -2.61 -8.54
N ARG A 48 13.67 -2.28 -8.50
CA ARG A 48 14.72 -3.08 -7.83
C ARG A 48 14.58 -3.09 -6.31
N TYR A 49 13.90 -2.11 -5.75
CA TYR A 49 13.86 -1.90 -4.30
C TYR A 49 12.48 -2.18 -3.67
N ILE A 50 11.42 -2.24 -4.47
CA ILE A 50 10.07 -2.54 -4.00
C ILE A 50 9.77 -4.05 -4.06
N THR A 51 8.70 -4.47 -3.40
CA THR A 51 8.19 -5.85 -3.42
C THR A 51 6.83 -5.98 -4.09
N SER A 52 6.09 -4.87 -4.19
CA SER A 52 4.80 -4.80 -4.88
C SER A 52 4.70 -3.55 -5.75
N ALA A 53 4.16 -3.68 -6.96
CA ALA A 53 3.91 -2.58 -7.88
C ALA A 53 2.41 -2.40 -8.13
N ASN A 54 1.90 -1.17 -7.93
CA ASN A 54 0.53 -0.81 -8.27
C ASN A 54 0.54 -0.25 -9.70
N ILE A 55 0.02 -1.01 -10.67
CA ILE A 55 0.15 -0.69 -12.09
C ILE A 55 -1.02 0.16 -12.55
N ALA A 56 -0.72 1.35 -13.09
CA ALA A 56 -1.71 2.23 -13.71
C ALA A 56 -2.48 1.49 -14.82
N CYS A 57 -3.80 1.44 -14.71
CA CYS A 57 -4.65 0.60 -15.54
C CYS A 57 -5.72 1.38 -16.35
N GLY A 58 -5.37 2.58 -16.81
CA GLY A 58 -6.14 3.30 -17.83
C GLY A 58 -6.99 4.46 -17.33
N GLY A 59 -7.36 4.50 -16.04
CA GLY A 59 -8.23 5.55 -15.50
C GLY A 59 -7.57 6.93 -15.46
N HIS A 60 -6.47 7.06 -14.75
CA HIS A 60 -5.68 8.29 -14.63
C HIS A 60 -4.45 8.29 -15.56
N ALA A 61 -3.86 7.13 -15.73
CA ALA A 61 -2.67 6.89 -16.54
C ALA A 61 -2.65 5.44 -17.05
N GLY A 62 -1.66 5.12 -17.86
CA GLY A 62 -1.51 3.79 -18.41
C GLY A 62 -2.32 3.56 -19.70
N ASN A 63 -1.92 2.56 -20.44
CA ASN A 63 -2.59 1.98 -21.59
C ASN A 63 -2.08 0.54 -21.79
N ALA A 64 -2.60 -0.21 -22.74
CA ALA A 64 -2.22 -1.62 -22.95
C ALA A 64 -0.71 -1.82 -23.11
N LEU A 65 -0.01 -0.90 -23.81
CA LEU A 65 1.44 -0.98 -24.02
C LEU A 65 2.21 -0.74 -22.72
N THR A 66 1.89 0.32 -21.98
CA THR A 66 2.58 0.62 -20.72
C THR A 66 2.29 -0.43 -19.65
N MET A 67 1.07 -0.98 -19.61
CA MET A 67 0.74 -2.11 -18.74
C MET A 67 1.62 -3.33 -19.03
N GLU A 68 1.77 -3.68 -20.32
CA GLU A 68 2.60 -4.80 -20.77
C GLU A 68 4.08 -4.59 -20.40
N GLN A 69 4.63 -3.41 -20.69
CA GLN A 69 6.00 -3.05 -20.32
C GLN A 69 6.23 -3.11 -18.81
N THR A 70 5.31 -2.56 -18.02
CA THR A 70 5.42 -2.54 -16.55
C THR A 70 5.30 -3.95 -15.96
N LEU A 71 4.41 -4.79 -16.47
CA LEU A 71 4.27 -6.18 -16.05
C LEU A 71 5.53 -7.00 -16.34
N GLU A 72 6.13 -6.81 -17.51
CA GLU A 72 7.38 -7.47 -17.88
C GLU A 72 8.54 -7.01 -16.98
N LEU A 73 8.61 -5.71 -16.69
CA LEU A 73 9.59 -5.14 -15.77
C LEU A 73 9.43 -5.72 -14.34
N ALA A 74 8.19 -5.84 -13.85
CA ALA A 74 7.91 -6.44 -12.55
C ALA A 74 8.33 -7.92 -12.51
N ARG A 75 8.05 -8.67 -13.59
CA ARG A 75 8.46 -10.07 -13.73
C ARG A 75 9.98 -10.23 -13.66
N GLN A 76 10.74 -9.37 -14.35
CA GLN A 76 12.21 -9.39 -14.35
C GLN A 76 12.79 -9.11 -12.97
N ASN A 77 12.10 -8.33 -12.15
CA ASN A 77 12.54 -7.96 -10.80
C ASN A 77 11.89 -8.81 -9.69
N ASN A 78 11.07 -9.82 -10.01
CA ASN A 78 10.32 -10.64 -9.06
C ASN A 78 9.42 -9.80 -8.13
N VAL A 79 8.83 -8.74 -8.65
CA VAL A 79 7.91 -7.85 -7.93
C VAL A 79 6.48 -8.33 -8.14
N ALA A 80 5.72 -8.42 -7.05
CA ALA A 80 4.30 -8.74 -7.10
C ALA A 80 3.52 -7.57 -7.73
N VAL A 81 2.42 -7.86 -8.42
CA VAL A 81 1.71 -6.84 -9.19
C VAL A 81 0.26 -6.72 -8.76
N GLY A 82 -0.22 -5.49 -8.67
CA GLY A 82 -1.58 -5.11 -8.41
C GLY A 82 -2.12 -4.08 -9.39
N ALA A 83 -3.44 -3.94 -9.42
CA ALA A 83 -4.09 -2.92 -10.24
C ALA A 83 -4.22 -1.60 -9.47
N HIS A 84 -4.04 -0.49 -10.18
CA HIS A 84 -4.11 0.86 -9.64
C HIS A 84 -5.24 1.67 -10.29
N PRO A 85 -6.54 1.28 -10.06
CA PRO A 85 -7.67 1.96 -10.67
C PRO A 85 -7.92 3.33 -10.02
N SER A 86 -8.48 4.25 -10.80
CA SER A 86 -8.80 5.60 -10.38
C SER A 86 -10.20 6.03 -10.83
N TYR A 87 -10.61 7.24 -10.44
CA TYR A 87 -11.62 7.94 -11.23
C TYR A 87 -11.17 8.06 -12.68
N PRO A 88 -12.09 7.95 -13.67
CA PRO A 88 -11.74 8.07 -15.10
C PRO A 88 -11.50 9.53 -15.50
N ASP A 89 -10.39 10.08 -15.01
CA ASP A 89 -10.00 11.48 -15.17
C ASP A 89 -8.50 11.61 -15.49
N ARG A 90 -8.16 11.31 -16.74
CA ARG A 90 -6.78 11.43 -17.22
C ARG A 90 -6.27 12.86 -17.22
N ASN A 91 -7.15 13.84 -17.46
CA ASN A 91 -6.78 15.25 -17.56
C ASN A 91 -6.27 15.82 -16.24
N ASN A 92 -6.81 15.34 -15.11
CA ASN A 92 -6.38 15.73 -13.77
C ASN A 92 -5.65 14.59 -13.04
N PHE A 93 -5.17 13.60 -13.80
CA PHE A 93 -4.41 12.47 -13.25
C PHE A 93 -5.15 11.74 -12.12
N GLY A 94 -6.49 11.61 -12.21
CA GLY A 94 -7.31 10.97 -11.16
C GLY A 94 -7.28 11.64 -9.79
N ARG A 95 -6.82 12.89 -9.69
CA ARG A 95 -6.64 13.61 -8.41
C ARG A 95 -7.85 14.46 -8.02
N ILE A 96 -8.87 14.48 -8.86
CA ILE A 96 -10.15 15.15 -8.56
C ILE A 96 -11.22 14.09 -8.34
N ALA A 97 -11.97 14.22 -7.22
CA ALA A 97 -13.12 13.36 -6.96
C ALA A 97 -14.26 13.72 -7.94
N LEU A 98 -14.72 12.72 -8.69
CA LEU A 98 -15.81 12.90 -9.63
C LEU A 98 -17.14 12.54 -8.98
N ASN A 99 -18.16 13.37 -9.21
CA ASN A 99 -19.53 13.06 -8.85
C ASN A 99 -20.20 12.28 -9.98
N ILE A 100 -20.01 10.98 -9.99
CA ILE A 100 -20.59 10.04 -10.96
C ILE A 100 -21.46 9.01 -10.24
N PRO A 101 -22.49 8.44 -10.90
CA PRO A 101 -23.31 7.40 -10.31
C PRO A 101 -22.44 6.22 -9.81
N LEU A 102 -22.77 5.66 -8.66
CA LEU A 102 -21.99 4.58 -8.06
C LEU A 102 -21.89 3.34 -8.95
N ALA A 103 -22.94 3.03 -9.73
CA ALA A 103 -22.90 1.93 -10.69
C ALA A 103 -21.88 2.18 -11.80
N ASP A 104 -21.80 3.41 -12.30
CA ASP A 104 -20.84 3.78 -13.36
C ASP A 104 -19.41 3.77 -12.82
N LEU A 105 -19.21 4.24 -11.57
CA LEU A 105 -17.92 4.12 -10.89
C LEU A 105 -17.49 2.67 -10.72
N GLN A 106 -18.40 1.81 -10.24
CA GLN A 106 -18.13 0.38 -10.07
C GLN A 106 -17.76 -0.28 -11.41
N ASN A 107 -18.49 0.01 -12.47
CA ASN A 107 -18.20 -0.50 -13.81
C ASN A 107 -16.85 -0.01 -14.32
N SER A 108 -16.57 1.30 -14.20
CA SER A 108 -15.28 1.87 -14.59
C SER A 108 -14.09 1.22 -13.86
N ILE A 109 -14.22 0.99 -12.56
CA ILE A 109 -13.18 0.28 -11.78
C ILE A 109 -13.03 -1.16 -12.28
N ALA A 110 -14.13 -1.85 -12.51
CA ALA A 110 -14.11 -3.23 -13.01
C ALA A 110 -13.44 -3.33 -14.38
N ASP A 111 -13.73 -2.41 -15.30
CA ASP A 111 -13.14 -2.36 -16.63
C ASP A 111 -11.63 -2.13 -16.56
N GLN A 112 -11.17 -1.15 -15.77
CA GLN A 112 -9.75 -0.86 -15.55
C GLN A 112 -8.99 -2.07 -15.02
N VAL A 113 -9.50 -2.70 -13.96
CA VAL A 113 -8.86 -3.88 -13.36
C VAL A 113 -8.88 -5.07 -14.32
N SER A 114 -9.98 -5.29 -15.03
CA SER A 114 -10.13 -6.39 -16.00
C SER A 114 -9.18 -6.24 -17.19
N GLU A 115 -8.95 -5.02 -17.66
CA GLU A 115 -7.98 -4.74 -18.73
C GLU A 115 -6.57 -5.16 -18.31
N LEU A 116 -6.11 -4.75 -17.14
CA LEU A 116 -4.80 -5.16 -16.62
C LEU A 116 -4.72 -6.68 -16.42
N VAL A 117 -5.77 -7.30 -15.90
CA VAL A 117 -5.85 -8.77 -15.73
C VAL A 117 -5.74 -9.48 -17.08
N ALA A 118 -6.36 -8.94 -18.13
CA ALA A 118 -6.27 -9.51 -19.48
C ALA A 118 -4.85 -9.43 -20.04
N VAL A 119 -4.16 -8.29 -19.85
CA VAL A 119 -2.74 -8.14 -20.21
C VAL A 119 -1.86 -9.10 -19.42
N ALA A 120 -2.05 -9.16 -18.10
CA ALA A 120 -1.26 -10.02 -17.22
C ALA A 120 -1.39 -11.51 -17.57
N ARG A 121 -2.60 -11.97 -17.94
CA ARG A 121 -2.84 -13.35 -18.38
C ARG A 121 -2.00 -13.72 -19.62
N ARG A 122 -1.85 -12.83 -20.59
CA ARG A 122 -1.01 -13.07 -21.77
C ARG A 122 0.45 -13.28 -21.38
N LEU A 123 0.92 -12.58 -20.33
CA LEU A 123 2.28 -12.68 -19.79
C LEU A 123 2.42 -13.77 -18.71
N LYS A 124 1.39 -14.57 -18.47
CA LYS A 124 1.34 -15.61 -17.42
C LYS A 124 1.66 -15.05 -16.01
N THR A 125 1.24 -13.81 -15.77
CA THR A 125 1.38 -13.10 -14.49
C THR A 125 0.02 -12.97 -13.81
N THR A 126 0.01 -13.01 -12.48
CA THR A 126 -1.22 -12.92 -11.69
C THR A 126 -1.28 -11.58 -10.96
N ILE A 127 -2.37 -10.85 -11.11
CA ILE A 127 -2.66 -9.66 -10.31
C ILE A 127 -3.16 -10.10 -8.94
N ILE A 128 -2.43 -9.72 -7.87
CA ILE A 128 -2.71 -10.19 -6.50
C ILE A 128 -3.42 -9.18 -5.63
N HIS A 129 -3.33 -7.89 -5.95
CA HIS A 129 -3.96 -6.83 -5.15
C HIS A 129 -4.54 -5.72 -6.02
N VAL A 130 -5.38 -4.90 -5.38
CA VAL A 130 -5.93 -3.67 -5.96
C VAL A 130 -5.72 -2.55 -4.96
N LYS A 131 -5.09 -1.47 -5.39
CA LYS A 131 -4.92 -0.23 -4.64
C LYS A 131 -5.55 0.92 -5.43
N PRO A 132 -6.60 1.58 -4.96
CA PRO A 132 -7.14 2.75 -5.66
C PRO A 132 -6.14 3.90 -5.69
N HIS A 133 -6.17 4.68 -6.79
CA HIS A 133 -5.30 5.84 -6.97
C HIS A 133 -5.94 7.14 -6.52
N GLY A 134 -5.14 8.06 -6.04
CA GLY A 134 -5.43 9.50 -5.92
C GLY A 134 -6.73 9.81 -5.20
N ALA A 135 -7.63 10.57 -5.86
CA ALA A 135 -8.90 10.97 -5.26
C ALA A 135 -9.79 9.77 -4.91
N LEU A 136 -9.75 8.68 -5.69
CA LEU A 136 -10.53 7.48 -5.41
C LEU A 136 -10.06 6.82 -4.09
N TYR A 137 -8.75 6.75 -3.83
CA TYR A 137 -8.20 6.26 -2.57
C TYR A 137 -8.74 7.05 -1.37
N HIS A 138 -8.69 8.37 -1.46
CA HIS A 138 -9.20 9.25 -0.39
C HIS A 138 -10.73 9.20 -0.25
N SER A 139 -11.46 9.05 -1.37
CA SER A 139 -12.91 8.90 -1.33
C SER A 139 -13.34 7.60 -0.66
N CYS A 140 -12.66 6.48 -0.93
CA CYS A 140 -12.92 5.22 -0.24
C CYS A 140 -12.73 5.31 1.28
N ASN A 141 -11.79 6.14 1.75
CA ASN A 141 -11.56 6.34 3.18
C ASN A 141 -12.66 7.16 3.88
N ARG A 142 -13.44 7.95 3.11
CA ARG A 142 -14.42 8.92 3.64
C ARG A 142 -15.88 8.55 3.33
N ASP A 143 -16.10 7.76 2.29
CA ASP A 143 -17.44 7.38 1.80
C ASP A 143 -17.56 5.88 1.69
N ALA A 144 -18.45 5.31 2.53
CA ALA A 144 -18.69 3.89 2.61
C ALA A 144 -19.30 3.31 1.30
N GLU A 145 -20.08 4.08 0.56
CA GLU A 145 -20.69 3.61 -0.69
C GLU A 145 -19.66 3.54 -1.81
N ILE A 146 -18.74 4.50 -1.86
CA ILE A 146 -17.59 4.45 -2.81
C ILE A 146 -16.68 3.25 -2.48
N ALA A 147 -16.39 3.03 -1.19
CA ALA A 147 -15.64 1.84 -0.77
C ALA A 147 -16.36 0.55 -1.18
N ARG A 148 -17.69 0.45 -0.96
CA ARG A 148 -18.48 -0.72 -1.40
C ARG A 148 -18.46 -0.91 -2.91
N ALA A 149 -18.54 0.17 -3.69
CA ALA A 149 -18.49 0.10 -5.15
C ALA A 149 -17.16 -0.50 -5.62
N LEU A 150 -16.03 -0.04 -5.07
CA LEU A 150 -14.71 -0.61 -5.34
C LEU A 150 -14.62 -2.08 -4.92
N GLY A 151 -15.04 -2.40 -3.70
CA GLY A 151 -15.01 -3.78 -3.19
C GLY A 151 -15.84 -4.74 -4.06
N ARG A 152 -17.05 -4.33 -4.49
CA ARG A 152 -17.91 -5.13 -5.39
C ARG A 152 -17.28 -5.32 -6.77
N ALA A 153 -16.63 -4.28 -7.32
CA ALA A 153 -15.91 -4.40 -8.59
C ALA A 153 -14.79 -5.46 -8.48
N VAL A 154 -14.00 -5.43 -7.40
CA VAL A 154 -12.93 -6.41 -7.18
C VAL A 154 -13.48 -7.81 -6.99
N LEU A 155 -14.54 -8.00 -6.19
CA LEU A 155 -15.20 -9.29 -5.98
C LEU A 155 -15.68 -9.93 -7.28
N ALA A 156 -16.25 -9.13 -8.17
CA ALA A 156 -16.78 -9.61 -9.46
C ALA A 156 -15.65 -10.13 -10.37
N ILE A 157 -14.41 -9.64 -10.20
CA ILE A 157 -13.26 -10.04 -11.04
C ILE A 157 -12.55 -11.25 -10.41
N ASN A 158 -12.14 -11.11 -9.14
CA ASN A 158 -11.45 -12.17 -8.43
C ASN A 158 -11.51 -11.94 -6.90
N PRO A 159 -12.29 -12.73 -6.14
CA PRO A 159 -12.44 -12.58 -4.69
C PRO A 159 -11.16 -12.89 -3.89
N ARG A 160 -10.12 -13.43 -4.54
CA ARG A 160 -8.82 -13.70 -3.88
C ARG A 160 -7.90 -12.50 -3.89
N MET A 161 -8.20 -11.43 -4.64
CA MET A 161 -7.39 -10.20 -4.63
C MET A 161 -7.45 -9.54 -3.26
N ILE A 162 -6.32 -8.98 -2.86
CA ILE A 162 -6.20 -8.15 -1.65
C ILE A 162 -6.56 -6.72 -2.01
N VAL A 163 -7.43 -6.07 -1.22
CA VAL A 163 -7.69 -4.64 -1.40
C VAL A 163 -6.84 -3.86 -0.42
N VAL A 164 -6.02 -2.96 -0.96
CA VAL A 164 -5.16 -2.07 -0.18
C VAL A 164 -5.93 -0.80 0.17
N GLY A 165 -5.88 -0.40 1.43
CA GLY A 165 -6.48 0.84 1.92
C GLY A 165 -5.65 1.44 3.05
N GLN A 166 -5.88 2.71 3.36
CA GLN A 166 -5.13 3.41 4.40
C GLN A 166 -5.30 2.72 5.77
N ALA A 167 -4.21 2.51 6.46
CA ALA A 167 -4.22 1.96 7.81
C ALA A 167 -5.12 2.79 8.75
N GLY A 168 -5.95 2.11 9.53
CA GLY A 168 -6.93 2.75 10.41
C GLY A 168 -8.20 3.27 9.73
N SER A 169 -8.30 3.18 8.40
CA SER A 169 -9.49 3.63 7.66
C SER A 169 -10.65 2.63 7.74
N ALA A 170 -11.88 3.15 7.81
CA ALA A 170 -13.11 2.34 7.81
C ALA A 170 -13.29 1.51 6.52
N CYS A 171 -12.66 1.91 5.40
CA CYS A 171 -12.78 1.17 4.14
C CYS A 171 -12.26 -0.26 4.26
N LEU A 172 -11.22 -0.51 5.07
CA LEU A 172 -10.69 -1.86 5.30
C LEU A 172 -11.76 -2.80 5.90
N SER A 173 -12.48 -2.31 6.92
CA SER A 173 -13.59 -3.09 7.51
C SER A 173 -14.71 -3.34 6.51
N ILE A 174 -15.02 -2.37 5.63
CA ILE A 174 -16.03 -2.52 4.59
C ILE A 174 -15.63 -3.63 3.62
N TYR A 175 -14.38 -3.65 3.16
CA TYR A 175 -13.86 -4.70 2.27
C TYR A 175 -13.90 -6.09 2.93
N GLN A 176 -13.52 -6.18 4.21
CA GLN A 176 -13.59 -7.42 4.99
C GLN A 176 -15.03 -7.94 5.12
N HIS A 177 -16.00 -7.06 5.40
CA HIS A 177 -17.43 -7.43 5.45
C HIS A 177 -17.98 -7.90 4.09
N LEU A 178 -17.37 -7.47 2.98
CA LEU A 178 -17.67 -7.98 1.65
C LEU A 178 -17.00 -9.35 1.37
N GLY A 179 -16.19 -9.88 2.29
CA GLY A 179 -15.46 -11.14 2.13
C GLY A 179 -14.11 -11.01 1.41
N LEU A 180 -13.61 -9.79 1.20
CA LEU A 180 -12.31 -9.54 0.61
C LEU A 180 -11.20 -9.57 1.67
N ARG A 181 -10.01 -9.98 1.26
CA ARG A 181 -8.79 -9.80 2.04
C ARG A 181 -8.33 -8.35 1.89
N THR A 182 -7.73 -7.82 2.95
CA THR A 182 -7.26 -6.42 2.97
C THR A 182 -5.79 -6.35 3.35
N ALA A 183 -5.15 -5.26 2.95
CA ALA A 183 -3.85 -4.86 3.47
C ALA A 183 -3.91 -3.38 3.90
N ALA A 184 -3.48 -3.12 5.11
CA ALA A 184 -3.40 -1.78 5.68
C ALA A 184 -2.12 -1.09 5.18
N GLU A 185 -2.27 0.07 4.56
CA GLU A 185 -1.17 0.84 3.98
C GLU A 185 -0.78 2.03 4.86
N ALA A 186 0.52 2.20 5.06
CA ALA A 186 1.13 3.44 5.54
C ALA A 186 2.15 3.96 4.51
N PHE A 187 2.64 5.17 4.74
CA PHE A 187 3.48 5.88 3.76
C PHE A 187 4.84 6.20 4.38
N ALA A 188 5.90 5.75 3.74
CA ALA A 188 7.26 6.00 4.20
C ALA A 188 7.71 7.45 3.95
N ASP A 189 7.23 8.05 2.87
CA ASP A 189 7.66 9.34 2.34
C ASP A 189 6.62 10.47 2.49
N ARG A 190 5.61 10.30 3.37
CA ARG A 190 4.55 11.30 3.59
C ARG A 190 4.43 11.68 5.06
N ALA A 191 4.17 12.97 5.30
CA ALA A 191 3.84 13.46 6.63
C ALA A 191 2.38 13.18 7.00
N TYR A 192 2.13 12.96 8.28
CA TYR A 192 0.81 12.68 8.86
C TYR A 192 0.32 13.87 9.66
N GLU A 193 -0.97 14.18 9.55
CA GLU A 193 -1.66 15.12 10.44
C GLU A 193 -2.03 14.44 11.76
N PRO A 194 -2.36 15.20 12.83
CA PRO A 194 -2.66 14.65 14.14
C PRO A 194 -3.84 13.66 14.19
N ASP A 195 -4.74 13.71 13.21
CA ASP A 195 -5.87 12.80 13.07
C ASP A 195 -5.52 11.50 12.31
N GLY A 196 -4.26 11.32 11.93
CA GLY A 196 -3.77 10.17 11.16
C GLY A 196 -3.98 10.28 9.64
N SER A 197 -4.57 11.37 9.15
CA SER A 197 -4.66 11.62 7.72
C SER A 197 -3.30 12.08 7.16
N LEU A 198 -3.09 11.87 5.86
CA LEU A 198 -1.90 12.40 5.18
C LEU A 198 -2.01 13.91 5.02
N ARG A 199 -0.92 14.62 5.33
CA ARG A 199 -0.81 16.06 5.05
C ARG A 199 -1.06 16.34 3.57
N ASN A 200 -1.87 17.36 3.28
CA ASN A 200 -2.16 17.75 1.88
C ASN A 200 -0.84 18.00 1.13
N ARG A 201 -0.68 17.34 -0.02
CA ARG A 201 0.58 17.31 -0.80
C ARG A 201 1.07 18.69 -1.24
N ASN A 202 0.16 19.67 -1.35
CA ASN A 202 0.49 21.04 -1.73
C ASN A 202 1.03 21.88 -0.56
N LEU A 203 1.04 21.36 0.66
CA LEU A 203 1.57 22.05 1.83
C LEU A 203 3.04 21.72 2.03
N ALA A 204 3.79 22.69 2.53
CA ALA A 204 5.21 22.49 2.87
C ALA A 204 5.39 21.35 3.87
N GLY A 205 6.41 20.50 3.66
CA GLY A 205 6.70 19.35 4.51
C GLY A 205 5.71 18.20 4.41
N ALA A 206 4.86 18.17 3.38
CA ALA A 206 3.93 17.05 3.14
C ALA A 206 4.62 15.81 2.59
N VAL A 207 5.74 15.97 1.89
CA VAL A 207 6.56 14.90 1.34
C VAL A 207 7.90 14.88 2.09
N LEU A 208 8.33 13.69 2.49
CA LEU A 208 9.66 13.44 3.05
C LEU A 208 10.56 13.03 1.88
N ASP A 209 11.22 14.00 1.27
CA ASP A 209 12.07 13.82 0.09
C ASP A 209 13.51 13.38 0.44
N SER A 210 13.90 13.46 1.73
CA SER A 210 15.16 12.89 2.20
C SER A 210 15.06 11.38 2.37
N PRO A 211 15.94 10.59 1.72
CA PRO A 211 16.02 9.14 1.93
C PRO A 211 16.16 8.73 3.39
N GLU A 212 16.91 9.52 4.18
CA GLU A 212 17.16 9.27 5.60
C GLU A 212 15.87 9.45 6.43
N CYS A 213 15.11 10.52 6.17
CA CYS A 213 13.85 10.80 6.87
C CYS A 213 12.80 9.73 6.55
N ALA A 214 12.62 9.41 5.27
CA ALA A 214 11.70 8.38 4.83
C ALA A 214 12.07 7.00 5.41
N ALA A 215 13.36 6.65 5.42
CA ALA A 215 13.84 5.39 5.99
C ALA A 215 13.65 5.33 7.52
N ALA A 216 13.87 6.43 8.24
CA ALA A 216 13.62 6.49 9.68
C ALA A 216 12.13 6.29 10.01
N GLN A 217 11.23 6.94 9.27
CA GLN A 217 9.79 6.75 9.40
C GLN A 217 9.38 5.31 9.08
N ALA A 218 9.91 4.72 8.00
CA ALA A 218 9.63 3.34 7.62
C ALA A 218 10.06 2.35 8.71
N VAL A 219 11.23 2.54 9.33
CA VAL A 219 11.70 1.70 10.44
C VAL A 219 10.77 1.82 11.64
N SER A 220 10.36 3.03 12.03
CA SER A 220 9.41 3.25 13.13
C SER A 220 8.07 2.57 12.86
N LEU A 221 7.52 2.71 11.65
CA LEU A 221 6.30 2.01 11.22
C LEU A 221 6.48 0.49 11.23
N GLY A 222 7.57 -0.03 10.66
CA GLY A 222 7.79 -1.47 10.50
C GLY A 222 8.17 -2.20 11.79
N THR A 223 8.73 -1.51 12.80
CA THR A 223 9.18 -2.14 14.06
C THR A 223 8.25 -1.86 15.24
N GLN A 224 7.67 -0.66 15.28
CA GLN A 224 6.90 -0.17 16.43
C GLN A 224 5.44 0.12 16.10
N GLY A 225 5.09 0.19 14.81
CA GLY A 225 3.77 0.63 14.37
C GLY A 225 3.48 2.09 14.74
N ARG A 226 4.48 2.97 14.63
CA ARG A 226 4.38 4.35 15.08
C ARG A 226 4.90 5.34 14.05
N VAL A 227 4.31 6.54 14.04
CA VAL A 227 4.78 7.68 13.23
C VAL A 227 4.56 8.98 13.99
N LEU A 228 5.40 9.98 13.73
CA LEU A 228 5.22 11.33 14.26
C LEU A 228 4.31 12.14 13.33
N ALA A 229 3.26 12.73 13.90
CA ALA A 229 2.44 13.71 13.20
C ALA A 229 3.17 15.05 13.06
N THR A 230 2.67 15.91 12.19
CA THR A 230 3.18 17.30 11.99
C THR A 230 3.18 18.14 13.27
N SER A 231 2.34 17.81 14.23
CA SER A 231 2.31 18.44 15.56
C SER A 231 3.38 17.93 16.52
N GLY A 232 4.13 16.87 16.17
CA GLY A 232 5.02 16.15 17.06
C GLY A 232 4.33 15.07 17.92
N ALA A 233 3.02 14.91 17.81
CA ALA A 233 2.30 13.83 18.49
C ALA A 233 2.64 12.47 17.84
N GLU A 234 2.78 11.44 18.67
CA GLU A 234 2.99 10.08 18.22
C GLU A 234 1.64 9.43 17.88
N LEU A 235 1.55 8.83 16.68
CA LEU A 235 0.39 8.09 16.21
C LEU A 235 0.73 6.60 16.14
N THR A 236 -0.22 5.74 16.52
CA THR A 236 -0.11 4.29 16.33
C THR A 236 -0.74 3.91 14.99
N ILE A 237 0.06 3.32 14.10
CA ILE A 237 -0.34 2.89 12.77
C ILE A 237 0.17 1.47 12.53
N SER A 238 -0.74 0.49 12.48
CA SER A 238 -0.40 -0.89 12.10
C SER A 238 -0.53 -1.03 10.58
N ALA A 239 0.57 -1.34 9.91
CA ALA A 239 0.61 -1.44 8.45
C ALA A 239 1.11 -2.81 8.00
N ASP A 240 0.51 -3.31 6.91
CA ASP A 240 0.94 -4.51 6.19
C ASP A 240 1.88 -4.15 5.03
N THR A 241 1.74 -2.93 4.50
CA THR A 241 2.52 -2.42 3.36
C THR A 241 2.88 -0.95 3.55
N LEU A 242 4.09 -0.57 3.11
CA LEU A 242 4.57 0.81 3.06
C LEU A 242 4.63 1.28 1.62
N CYS A 243 4.08 2.45 1.36
CA CYS A 243 4.15 3.10 0.04
C CYS A 243 5.32 4.08 -0.03
N VAL A 244 6.00 4.08 -1.18
CA VAL A 244 6.93 5.14 -1.64
C VAL A 244 6.40 5.65 -2.97
N HIS A 245 6.22 6.96 -3.08
CA HIS A 245 5.70 7.57 -4.30
C HIS A 245 6.75 7.63 -5.41
N SER A 246 6.41 7.12 -6.59
CA SER A 246 7.30 7.10 -7.76
C SER A 246 7.56 8.50 -8.32
N ASP A 247 6.60 9.42 -8.22
CA ASP A 247 6.68 10.79 -8.73
C ASP A 247 7.50 11.75 -7.82
N THR A 248 7.98 11.28 -6.67
CA THR A 248 8.92 12.03 -5.82
C THR A 248 10.32 11.99 -6.45
N PRO A 249 10.99 13.16 -6.65
CA PRO A 249 12.37 13.18 -7.12
C PRO A 249 13.27 12.30 -6.24
N GLY A 250 14.07 11.42 -6.85
CA GLY A 250 14.93 10.50 -6.11
C GLY A 250 14.20 9.29 -5.49
N SER A 251 12.99 8.98 -5.92
CA SER A 251 12.16 7.88 -5.40
C SER A 251 12.89 6.54 -5.28
N ALA A 252 13.75 6.20 -6.24
CA ALA A 252 14.56 4.97 -6.17
C ALA A 252 15.58 5.00 -5.02
N ALA A 253 16.21 6.15 -4.77
CA ALA A 253 17.12 6.32 -3.63
C ALA A 253 16.37 6.23 -2.29
N ILE A 254 15.17 6.81 -2.22
CA ILE A 254 14.27 6.71 -1.06
C ILE A 254 13.91 5.24 -0.82
N ALA A 255 13.41 4.52 -1.83
CA ALA A 255 13.03 3.12 -1.71
C ALA A 255 14.21 2.23 -1.31
N ARG A 256 15.40 2.49 -1.87
CA ARG A 256 16.63 1.80 -1.46
C ARG A 256 16.94 1.99 0.01
N ALA A 257 16.97 3.25 0.47
CA ALA A 257 17.27 3.57 1.87
C ALA A 257 16.23 2.95 2.82
N VAL A 258 14.95 3.02 2.48
CA VAL A 258 13.85 2.37 3.22
C VAL A 258 14.10 0.87 3.35
N ARG A 259 14.35 0.18 2.22
CA ARG A 259 14.59 -1.27 2.19
C ARG A 259 15.80 -1.68 3.02
N GLU A 260 16.94 -0.99 2.84
CA GLU A 260 18.18 -1.27 3.55
C GLU A 260 18.04 -1.07 5.06
N ARG A 261 17.37 0.01 5.48
CA ARG A 261 17.18 0.34 6.89
C ARG A 261 16.18 -0.59 7.57
N LEU A 262 15.10 -1.00 6.89
CA LEU A 262 14.17 -2.02 7.39
C LEU A 262 14.90 -3.35 7.60
N ALA A 263 15.68 -3.80 6.63
CA ALA A 263 16.48 -5.03 6.74
C ALA A 263 17.48 -4.96 7.90
N ALA A 264 18.21 -3.85 8.06
CA ALA A 264 19.13 -3.61 9.17
C ALA A 264 18.42 -3.60 10.55
N ALA A 265 17.14 -3.20 10.59
CA ALA A 265 16.29 -3.24 11.78
C ALA A 265 15.63 -4.62 12.05
N GLY A 266 15.96 -5.65 11.26
CA GLY A 266 15.42 -7.00 11.41
C GLY A 266 14.01 -7.19 10.84
N VAL A 267 13.52 -6.25 10.02
CA VAL A 267 12.24 -6.36 9.32
C VAL A 267 12.46 -6.93 7.92
N ALA A 268 11.85 -8.08 7.64
CA ALA A 268 11.93 -8.70 6.32
C ALA A 268 10.96 -7.99 5.35
N VAL A 269 11.49 -7.40 4.28
CA VAL A 269 10.67 -6.77 3.24
C VAL A 269 10.21 -7.84 2.25
N ARG A 270 8.90 -8.12 2.23
CA ARG A 270 8.29 -9.19 1.43
C ARG A 270 6.95 -8.74 0.87
N ALA A 271 6.66 -9.14 -0.38
CA ALA A 271 5.38 -8.87 -1.02
C ALA A 271 4.19 -9.42 -0.24
N LEU A 272 3.04 -8.75 -0.40
CA LEU A 272 1.73 -9.27 0.01
C LEU A 272 1.52 -10.66 -0.62
N ARG A 273 0.84 -11.56 0.09
CA ARG A 273 0.54 -12.90 -0.42
C ARG A 273 -0.96 -13.09 -0.55
N ALA A 274 -1.40 -13.44 -1.76
CA ALA A 274 -2.79 -13.80 -2.05
C ALA A 274 -3.22 -15.11 -1.37
#